data_0a71e716befcc9b0ba1c64fd3edb9e08
#
_entry.id   0a71e716befcc9b0ba1c64fd3edb9e08
#
_cell.length_a   1.000
_cell.length_b   1.000
_cell.length_c   1.000
_cell.angle_alpha   90.00
_cell.angle_beta   90.00
_cell.angle_gamma   90.00
#
_symmetry.space_group_name_H-M   'P 1'
#
loop_
_entity.id
_entity.type
_entity.pdbx_description
1 polymer ?
#
loop_
_entity_poly.entity_id
_entity_poly.type
_entity_poly.pdbx_seq_one_letter_code
_entity_poly.pdbx_strand_id
1 'polypeptide(L)'
;YKGRHSPWLSVIPPKNVAIHWHPQFDYSRYVADILIIDRATSTLGWALASNIPLIYIDSHHSPLIPSVKKEMEKSVFLVDAHELNWKKELTKYTSMNTKKMLDKWMLMKPSRDKFISKYVLGSSSNDSTDIVDWILTRKPI
;
A
#
# COMPACT_ATOMS: atom_id res chain seq x y z
N TYR A 1 18.76 -9.64 10.18
CA TYR A 1 18.21 -8.34 10.57
C TYR A 1 17.23 -8.58 11.71
N LYS A 2 17.68 -8.59 12.96
CA LYS A 2 16.81 -8.56 14.13
C LYS A 2 16.14 -7.18 14.17
N GLY A 3 14.89 -7.19 13.82
CA GLY A 3 13.97 -6.16 13.43
C GLY A 3 14.01 -4.86 14.23
N ARG A 4 14.16 -3.76 13.50
CA ARG A 4 13.53 -2.52 13.90
C ARG A 4 12.04 -2.67 13.59
N HIS A 5 11.25 -2.98 14.59
CA HIS A 5 9.80 -3.02 14.44
C HIS A 5 9.31 -1.63 13.99
N SER A 6 8.53 -1.60 12.94
CA SER A 6 7.92 -0.36 12.47
C SER A 6 7.08 0.26 13.59
N PRO A 7 7.21 1.54 13.90
CA PRO A 7 6.50 2.18 15.04
C PRO A 7 4.98 2.00 14.99
N TRP A 8 4.40 1.80 13.80
CA TRP A 8 2.97 1.60 13.65
C TRP A 8 2.47 0.25 14.20
N LEU A 9 3.35 -0.76 14.37
CA LEU A 9 2.99 -2.02 15.02
C LEU A 9 2.54 -1.83 16.49
N SER A 10 2.96 -0.74 17.12
CA SER A 10 2.50 -0.40 18.48
C SER A 10 1.02 -0.04 18.56
N VAL A 11 0.38 0.23 17.43
CA VAL A 11 -1.05 0.56 17.34
C VAL A 11 -1.91 -0.70 17.18
N ILE A 12 -1.31 -1.81 16.74
CA ILE A 12 -2.00 -3.08 16.55
C ILE A 12 -1.84 -3.94 17.81
N PRO A 13 -2.94 -4.50 18.37
CA PRO A 13 -2.85 -5.36 19.55
C PRO A 13 -1.90 -6.56 19.32
N PRO A 14 -0.91 -6.80 20.20
CA PRO A 14 0.12 -7.83 19.99
C PRO A 14 -0.45 -9.24 19.76
N LYS A 15 -1.59 -9.56 20.38
CA LYS A 15 -2.28 -10.86 20.24
C LYS A 15 -2.77 -11.16 18.82
N ASN A 16 -2.89 -10.13 17.97
CA ASN A 16 -3.41 -10.24 16.61
C ASN A 16 -2.29 -10.06 15.56
N VAL A 17 -1.02 -10.08 16.00
CA VAL A 17 0.13 -9.87 15.10
C VAL A 17 0.87 -11.19 14.94
N ALA A 18 1.01 -11.65 13.69
CA ALA A 18 1.93 -12.72 13.31
C ALA A 18 3.07 -12.11 12.48
N ILE A 19 4.32 -12.42 12.83
CA ILE A 19 5.49 -11.95 12.10
C ILE A 19 6.01 -13.09 11.24
N HIS A 20 6.01 -12.89 9.94
CA HIS A 20 6.52 -13.85 8.97
C HIS A 20 7.88 -13.38 8.43
N TRP A 21 8.93 -14.15 8.68
CA TRP A 21 10.29 -13.91 8.21
C TRP A 21 10.56 -14.80 7.00
N HIS A 22 10.14 -14.37 5.81
CA HIS A 22 10.46 -15.08 4.58
C HIS A 22 11.52 -14.30 3.80
N PRO A 23 12.55 -14.99 3.28
CA PRO A 23 13.59 -14.36 2.46
C PRO A 23 13.06 -13.86 1.12
N GLN A 24 11.93 -14.42 0.66
CA GLN A 24 11.22 -14.00 -0.54
C GLN A 24 9.75 -13.72 -0.20
N PHE A 25 9.27 -12.56 -0.62
CA PHE A 25 7.88 -12.22 -0.47
C PHE A 25 7.07 -12.92 -1.57
N ASP A 26 6.20 -13.84 -1.19
CA ASP A 26 5.31 -14.54 -2.12
C ASP A 26 3.94 -13.86 -2.11
N TYR A 27 3.75 -12.97 -3.07
CA TYR A 27 2.53 -12.19 -3.23
C TYR A 27 1.27 -13.04 -3.45
N SER A 28 1.42 -14.27 -3.96
CA SER A 28 0.30 -15.14 -4.29
C SER A 28 -0.34 -15.80 -3.07
N ARG A 29 0.36 -15.86 -1.96
CA ARG A 29 -0.08 -16.56 -0.73
C ARG A 29 -0.82 -15.68 0.27
N TYR A 30 -0.80 -14.37 0.07
CA TYR A 30 -1.43 -13.46 1.03
C TYR A 30 -2.86 -13.15 0.63
N VAL A 31 -3.80 -13.71 1.41
CA VAL A 31 -5.19 -13.28 1.43
C VAL A 31 -5.31 -12.27 2.57
N ALA A 32 -5.51 -11.03 2.22
CA ALA A 32 -5.66 -9.94 3.19
C ALA A 32 -6.86 -9.07 2.83
N ASP A 33 -7.55 -8.57 3.85
CA ASP A 33 -8.63 -7.59 3.66
C ASP A 33 -8.09 -6.18 3.45
N ILE A 34 -6.89 -5.91 3.99
CA ILE A 34 -6.22 -4.61 3.95
C ILE A 34 -4.70 -4.83 3.87
N LEU A 35 -4.03 -4.05 3.04
CA LEU A 35 -2.58 -3.93 3.01
C LEU A 35 -2.13 -2.68 3.75
N ILE A 36 -1.05 -2.77 4.52
CA ILE A 36 -0.40 -1.61 5.15
C ILE A 36 1.05 -1.58 4.73
N ILE A 37 1.50 -0.48 4.12
CA ILE A 37 2.86 -0.31 3.60
C ILE A 37 3.42 1.03 4.10
N ASP A 38 4.68 1.05 4.55
CA ASP A 38 5.38 2.23 5.06
C ASP A 38 6.60 2.64 4.21
N ARG A 39 6.78 2.03 3.04
CA ARG A 39 7.90 2.32 2.12
C ARG A 39 7.51 2.18 0.67
N ALA A 40 7.98 3.13 -0.15
CA ALA A 40 7.85 3.06 -1.60
C ALA A 40 8.92 2.12 -2.19
N THR A 41 8.63 0.83 -2.19
CA THR A 41 9.46 -0.24 -2.79
C THR A 41 8.70 -0.92 -3.93
N SER A 42 9.29 -1.94 -4.55
CA SER A 42 8.61 -2.76 -5.57
C SER A 42 7.27 -3.35 -5.11
N THR A 43 7.12 -3.60 -3.80
CA THR A 43 5.87 -4.05 -3.19
C THR A 43 4.74 -3.04 -3.36
N LEU A 44 5.05 -1.73 -3.40
CA LEU A 44 4.04 -0.69 -3.55
C LEU A 44 3.34 -0.79 -4.91
N GLY A 45 4.08 -1.03 -5.98
CA GLY A 45 3.50 -1.18 -7.33
C GLY A 45 2.48 -2.33 -7.39
N TRP A 46 2.86 -3.48 -6.84
CA TRP A 46 1.95 -4.62 -6.71
C TRP A 46 0.72 -4.29 -5.86
N ALA A 47 0.90 -3.67 -4.71
CA ALA A 47 -0.21 -3.33 -3.81
C ALA A 47 -1.19 -2.35 -4.44
N LEU A 48 -0.70 -1.36 -5.20
CA LEU A 48 -1.53 -0.40 -5.94
C LEU A 48 -2.34 -1.08 -7.05
N ALA A 49 -1.75 -2.08 -7.74
CA ALA A 49 -2.41 -2.84 -8.78
C ALA A 49 -3.37 -3.89 -8.24
N SER A 50 -3.27 -4.26 -6.95
CA SER A 50 -4.16 -5.24 -6.34
C SER A 50 -5.56 -4.65 -6.10
N ASN A 51 -6.55 -5.54 -5.98
CA ASN A 51 -7.91 -5.15 -5.58
C ASN A 51 -8.07 -5.00 -4.06
N ILE A 52 -6.98 -5.09 -3.30
CA ILE A 52 -6.98 -5.02 -1.85
C ILE A 52 -6.77 -3.57 -1.41
N PRO A 53 -7.61 -3.01 -0.52
CA PRO A 53 -7.43 -1.67 0.03
C PRO A 53 -6.04 -1.48 0.64
N LEU A 54 -5.38 -0.39 0.26
CA LEU A 54 -4.04 -0.05 0.72
C LEU A 54 -4.06 1.17 1.64
N ILE A 55 -3.53 0.99 2.85
CA ILE A 55 -3.14 2.07 3.74
C ILE A 55 -1.63 2.29 3.54
N TYR A 56 -1.25 3.48 3.07
CA TYR A 56 0.16 3.86 2.97
C TYR A 56 0.52 4.80 4.11
N ILE A 57 1.60 4.50 4.81
CA ILE A 57 2.11 5.33 5.90
C ILE A 57 3.31 6.13 5.38
N ASP A 58 3.12 7.45 5.22
CA ASP A 58 4.20 8.38 4.88
C ASP A 58 5.08 8.59 6.12
N SER A 59 6.19 7.87 6.18
CA SER A 59 7.05 7.78 7.36
C SER A 59 8.33 8.60 7.22
N HIS A 60 8.91 8.99 8.38
CA HIS A 60 10.19 9.70 8.43
C HIS A 60 11.36 8.94 7.77
N HIS A 61 11.25 7.61 7.63
CA HIS A 61 12.31 6.80 7.01
C HIS A 61 12.30 6.82 5.49
N SER A 62 11.16 7.15 4.89
CA SER A 62 10.98 7.22 3.44
C SER A 62 9.87 8.22 3.11
N PRO A 63 10.11 9.52 3.37
CA PRO A 63 9.08 10.53 3.16
C PRO A 63 8.77 10.70 1.68
N LEU A 64 7.48 10.87 1.40
CA LEU A 64 7.04 11.22 0.05
C LEU A 64 7.39 12.66 -0.28
N ILE A 65 7.85 12.89 -1.51
CA ILE A 65 7.97 14.27 -2.00
C ILE A 65 6.58 14.91 -2.11
N PRO A 66 6.43 16.22 -1.86
CA PRO A 66 5.12 16.87 -1.74
C PRO A 66 4.20 16.67 -2.95
N SER A 67 4.73 16.68 -4.17
CA SER A 67 3.94 16.47 -5.38
C SER A 67 3.37 15.05 -5.47
N VAL A 68 4.15 14.03 -5.11
CA VAL A 68 3.73 12.62 -5.08
C VAL A 68 2.72 12.40 -3.96
N LYS A 69 2.96 12.98 -2.78
CA LYS A 69 2.05 12.89 -1.63
C LYS A 69 0.65 13.35 -1.98
N LYS A 70 0.51 14.53 -2.59
CA LYS A 70 -0.77 15.11 -3.01
C LYS A 70 -1.55 14.22 -4.00
N GLU A 71 -0.86 13.51 -4.87
CA GLU A 71 -1.49 12.58 -5.80
C GLU A 71 -1.82 11.24 -5.12
N MET A 72 -0.96 10.80 -4.21
CA MET A 72 -1.15 9.56 -3.46
C MET A 72 -2.33 9.63 -2.48
N GLU A 73 -2.58 10.79 -1.86
CA GLU A 73 -3.76 11.07 -1.01
C GLU A 73 -5.08 10.77 -1.72
N LYS A 74 -5.12 10.93 -3.05
CA LYS A 74 -6.30 10.65 -3.88
C LYS A 74 -6.39 9.20 -4.34
N SER A 75 -5.31 8.44 -4.16
CA SER A 75 -5.13 7.11 -4.74
C SER A 75 -5.18 5.98 -3.72
N VAL A 76 -4.86 6.28 -2.45
CA VAL A 76 -4.81 5.31 -1.33
C VAL A 76 -5.31 5.96 -0.04
N PHE A 77 -5.50 5.15 1.00
CA PHE A 77 -5.68 5.66 2.36
C PHE A 77 -4.32 6.09 2.90
N LEU A 78 -4.01 7.39 2.79
CA LEU A 78 -2.73 7.92 3.24
C LEU A 78 -2.78 8.27 4.73
N VAL A 79 -1.78 7.84 5.48
CA VAL A 79 -1.53 8.25 6.87
C VAL A 79 -0.21 8.99 6.92
N ASP A 80 -0.26 10.27 7.29
CA ASP A 80 0.94 11.09 7.44
C ASP A 80 1.54 10.91 8.84
N ALA A 81 2.63 10.15 8.94
CA ALA A 81 3.30 9.91 10.22
C ALA A 81 4.12 11.11 10.73
N HIS A 82 4.20 12.21 9.97
CA HIS A 82 4.76 13.48 10.41
C HIS A 82 3.77 14.29 11.27
N GLU A 83 2.48 13.99 11.16
CA GLU A 83 1.42 14.63 11.94
C GLU A 83 1.26 14.02 13.33
N LEU A 84 0.95 14.84 14.33
CA LEU A 84 0.80 14.39 15.72
C LEU A 84 -0.33 13.36 15.92
N ASN A 85 -1.36 13.42 15.08
CA ASN A 85 -2.56 12.59 15.18
C ASN A 85 -2.54 11.34 14.29
N TRP A 86 -1.41 11.00 13.66
CA TRP A 86 -1.31 9.89 12.70
C TRP A 86 -1.82 8.53 13.23
N LYS A 87 -1.61 8.26 14.55
CA LYS A 87 -2.12 7.03 15.18
C LYS A 87 -3.64 6.96 15.17
N LYS A 88 -4.30 8.10 15.43
CA LYS A 88 -5.76 8.19 15.39
C LYS A 88 -6.29 7.97 13.98
N GLU A 89 -5.59 8.50 12.99
CA GLU A 89 -5.96 8.32 11.58
C GLU A 89 -5.77 6.85 11.15
N LEU A 90 -4.66 6.23 11.49
CA LEU A 90 -4.43 4.80 11.24
C LEU A 90 -5.53 3.96 11.90
N THR A 91 -5.85 4.22 13.17
CA THR A 91 -6.92 3.51 13.88
C THR A 91 -8.27 3.69 13.19
N LYS A 92 -8.59 4.89 12.72
CA LYS A 92 -9.82 5.16 11.94
C LYS A 92 -9.93 4.29 10.70
N TYR A 93 -8.85 4.09 9.97
CA TYR A 93 -8.85 3.23 8.78
C TYR A 93 -8.90 1.75 9.15
N THR A 94 -8.10 1.29 10.10
CA THR A 94 -8.06 -0.13 10.50
C THR A 94 -9.33 -0.61 11.22
N SER A 95 -10.10 0.31 11.82
CA SER A 95 -11.41 0.02 12.42
C SER A 95 -12.61 0.24 11.48
N MET A 96 -12.35 0.67 10.25
CA MET A 96 -13.42 0.88 9.26
C MET A 96 -14.04 -0.45 8.85
N ASN A 97 -15.37 -0.47 8.69
CA ASN A 97 -16.06 -1.63 8.14
C ASN A 97 -15.51 -1.97 6.75
N THR A 98 -15.22 -3.26 6.50
CA THR A 98 -14.58 -3.75 5.27
C THR A 98 -15.34 -3.33 4.01
N LYS A 99 -16.66 -3.43 4.00
CA LYS A 99 -17.48 -2.99 2.85
C LYS A 99 -17.29 -1.50 2.56
N LYS A 100 -17.38 -0.65 3.59
CA LYS A 100 -17.17 0.81 3.44
C LYS A 100 -15.75 1.13 2.96
N MET A 101 -14.76 0.37 3.38
CA MET A 101 -13.38 0.53 2.93
C MET A 101 -13.25 0.15 1.45
N LEU A 102 -13.83 -0.97 1.03
CA LEU A 102 -13.84 -1.41 -0.36
C LEU A 102 -14.56 -0.41 -1.26
N ASP A 103 -15.73 0.10 -0.85
CA ASP A 103 -16.48 1.11 -1.62
C ASP A 103 -15.61 2.37 -1.86
N LYS A 104 -14.94 2.85 -0.82
CA LYS A 104 -14.01 3.99 -0.94
C LYS A 104 -12.81 3.66 -1.82
N TRP A 105 -12.25 2.47 -1.68
CA TRP A 105 -11.14 2.01 -2.50
C TRP A 105 -11.48 1.98 -3.98
N MET A 106 -12.68 1.53 -4.31
CA MET A 106 -13.19 1.54 -5.69
C MET A 106 -13.39 2.95 -6.23
N LEU A 107 -13.87 3.89 -5.42
CA LEU A 107 -13.99 5.30 -5.81
C LEU A 107 -12.64 5.97 -6.10
N MET A 108 -11.57 5.53 -5.44
CA MET A 108 -10.21 6.03 -5.67
C MET A 108 -9.56 5.45 -6.94
N LYS A 109 -10.14 4.43 -7.55
CA LYS A 109 -9.55 3.71 -8.69
C LYS A 109 -9.08 4.62 -9.83
N PRO A 110 -9.86 5.59 -10.34
CA PRO A 110 -9.41 6.44 -11.45
C PRO A 110 -8.15 7.26 -11.12
N SER A 111 -8.03 7.73 -9.87
CA SER A 111 -6.83 8.45 -9.41
C SER A 111 -5.64 7.51 -9.24
N ARG A 112 -5.89 6.30 -8.74
CA ARG A 112 -4.88 5.26 -8.57
C ARG A 112 -4.32 4.77 -9.91
N ASP A 113 -5.17 4.56 -10.92
CA ASP A 113 -4.73 4.16 -12.26
C ASP A 113 -3.80 5.23 -12.88
N LYS A 114 -4.14 6.52 -12.71
CA LYS A 114 -3.27 7.63 -13.13
C LYS A 114 -1.94 7.64 -12.37
N PHE A 115 -1.98 7.40 -11.07
CA PHE A 115 -0.78 7.33 -10.23
C PHE A 115 0.14 6.18 -10.67
N ILE A 116 -0.42 5.00 -10.91
CA ILE A 116 0.32 3.83 -11.40
C ILE A 116 0.97 4.14 -12.74
N SER A 117 0.21 4.66 -13.70
CA SER A 117 0.73 5.01 -15.02
C SER A 117 1.90 6.00 -14.94
N LYS A 118 1.81 7.00 -14.07
CA LYS A 118 2.80 8.07 -13.97
C LYS A 118 4.06 7.67 -13.20
N TYR A 119 3.91 6.95 -12.07
CA TYR A 119 5.00 6.75 -11.10
C TYR A 119 5.50 5.31 -11.00
N VAL A 120 4.69 4.34 -11.38
CA VAL A 120 5.06 2.92 -11.30
C VAL A 120 5.52 2.39 -12.65
N LEU A 121 4.78 2.69 -13.70
CA LEU A 121 5.08 2.19 -15.05
C LEU A 121 6.01 3.11 -15.83
N GLY A 122 6.19 4.36 -15.38
CA GLY A 122 6.93 5.37 -16.11
C GLY A 122 6.16 5.87 -17.35
N SER A 123 6.46 7.08 -17.78
CA SER A 123 5.82 7.70 -18.96
C SER A 123 6.35 7.20 -20.30
N SER A 124 7.12 6.12 -20.37
CA SER A 124 7.58 5.50 -21.59
C SER A 124 6.47 4.67 -22.23
N SER A 125 5.96 5.20 -23.27
CA SER A 125 4.69 5.00 -23.92
C SER A 125 4.43 3.65 -24.60
N ASN A 126 5.28 2.65 -24.56
CA ASN A 126 5.04 1.41 -25.32
C ASN A 126 5.30 0.08 -24.59
N ASP A 127 5.99 0.08 -23.44
CA ASP A 127 6.34 -1.18 -22.74
C ASP A 127 5.50 -1.46 -21.48
N SER A 128 4.55 -0.57 -21.17
CA SER A 128 3.78 -0.64 -19.90
C SER A 128 2.75 -1.76 -19.87
N THR A 129 2.24 -2.18 -21.01
CA THR A 129 1.30 -3.31 -21.12
C THR A 129 1.96 -4.63 -20.73
N ASP A 130 3.21 -4.83 -21.14
CA ASP A 130 3.93 -6.09 -20.88
C ASP A 130 4.22 -6.34 -19.40
N ILE A 131 4.50 -5.28 -18.63
CA ILE A 131 4.80 -5.42 -17.19
C ILE A 131 3.52 -5.70 -16.39
N VAL A 132 2.41 -5.04 -16.72
CA VAL A 132 1.12 -5.28 -16.07
C VAL A 132 0.60 -6.67 -16.44
N ASP A 133 0.67 -7.05 -17.69
CA ASP A 133 0.31 -8.38 -18.15
C ASP A 133 1.24 -9.44 -17.53
N TRP A 134 2.53 -9.17 -17.38
CA TRP A 134 3.47 -10.05 -16.71
C TRP A 134 3.13 -10.23 -15.22
N ILE A 135 2.71 -9.18 -14.51
CA ILE A 135 2.28 -9.25 -13.11
C ILE A 135 0.95 -10.01 -12.98
N LEU A 136 0.01 -9.78 -13.91
CA LEU A 136 -1.35 -10.32 -13.83
C LEU A 136 -1.47 -11.74 -14.42
N THR A 137 -0.57 -12.15 -15.32
CA THR A 137 -0.65 -13.45 -16.01
C THR A 137 0.18 -14.55 -15.39
N ARG A 138 1.01 -14.28 -14.37
CA ARG A 138 1.65 -15.35 -13.61
C ARG A 138 0.60 -16.16 -12.86
N LYS A 139 0.16 -17.24 -13.48
CA LYS A 139 -0.54 -18.31 -12.76
C LYS A 139 0.36 -18.80 -11.63
N PRO A 140 -0.19 -19.03 -10.43
CA PRO A 140 0.56 -19.67 -9.36
C PRO A 140 1.03 -21.05 -9.86
N ILE A 141 2.33 -21.30 -9.71
CA ILE A 141 2.94 -22.63 -9.90
C ILE A 141 2.50 -23.51 -8.75
#